data_20b999fa654a30b5bb1361f5819ca3f7
#
_entry.id   20b999fa654a30b5bb1361f5819ca3f7
#
_cell.length_a   1.000
_cell.length_b   1.000
_cell.length_c   1.000
_cell.angle_alpha   90.00
_cell.angle_beta   90.00
_cell.angle_gamma   90.00
#
_symmetry.space_group_name_H-M   'P 1'
#
loop_
_entity.id
_entity.type
_entity.pdbx_description
1 polymer ?
#
loop_
_entity_poly.entity_id
_entity_poly.type
_entity_poly.pdbx_seq_one_letter_code
_entity_poly.pdbx_strand_id
1 'polypeptide(L)'
;MGSIKQNLANNILSGGKFDATDLDGTIPNTNINDNSIDNVTSFPAAGSGIPSVASDPPSPSVGDVWYNTTSNAFKYLGATATGSWATGGNLNTGRFYIAGAGTQTSTLAAGGETPPGTVVATTEAYNGSAWTSVTSMNNPRFFTGSAGESNTSALVFGRYDPASGITESWDGTS
;
A
#
# COMPACT_ATOMS: atom_id res chain seq x y z
N MET A 1 -37.78 32.71 -30.41
CA MET A 1 -36.67 32.48 -29.49
C MET A 1 -37.20 31.69 -28.30
N GLY A 2 -37.02 30.38 -28.33
CA GLY A 2 -37.33 29.56 -27.16
C GLY A 2 -36.41 29.95 -26.01
N SER A 3 -37.00 30.15 -24.83
CA SER A 3 -36.23 30.48 -23.61
C SER A 3 -35.20 29.40 -23.38
N ILE A 4 -33.98 29.78 -22.99
CA ILE A 4 -32.90 28.88 -22.54
C ILE A 4 -33.40 27.84 -21.53
N LYS A 5 -34.40 28.22 -20.73
CA LYS A 5 -35.09 27.33 -19.76
C LYS A 5 -35.84 26.17 -20.44
N GLN A 6 -36.34 26.33 -21.66
CA GLN A 6 -37.11 25.30 -22.37
C GLN A 6 -36.18 24.28 -23.06
N ASN A 7 -35.04 24.72 -23.54
CA ASN A 7 -34.02 23.82 -24.12
C ASN A 7 -33.32 22.98 -23.03
N LEU A 8 -33.09 23.55 -21.85
CA LEU A 8 -32.54 22.83 -20.71
C LEU A 8 -33.50 21.72 -20.22
N ALA A 9 -34.80 22.03 -20.13
CA ALA A 9 -35.82 21.07 -19.70
C ALA A 9 -36.02 19.92 -20.72
N ASN A 10 -35.86 20.18 -22.01
CA ASN A 10 -36.02 19.16 -23.05
C ASN A 10 -34.79 18.22 -23.13
N ASN A 11 -33.60 18.72 -22.86
CA ASN A 11 -32.37 17.88 -22.83
C ASN A 11 -32.27 16.99 -21.59
N ILE A 12 -32.81 17.45 -20.48
CA ILE A 12 -32.82 16.64 -19.23
C ILE A 12 -33.80 15.45 -19.34
N LEU A 13 -34.83 15.55 -20.21
CA LEU A 13 -35.87 14.53 -20.31
C LEU A 13 -35.64 13.47 -21.40
N SER A 14 -34.62 13.61 -22.24
CA SER A 14 -34.27 12.63 -23.25
C SER A 14 -33.17 11.67 -22.72
N GLY A 15 -33.59 10.66 -21.94
CA GLY A 15 -32.70 9.58 -21.54
C GLY A 15 -31.95 9.74 -20.23
N GLY A 16 -32.24 10.76 -19.43
CA GLY A 16 -31.69 10.91 -18.06
C GLY A 16 -30.20 11.21 -17.98
N LYS A 17 -29.59 11.62 -19.08
CA LYS A 17 -28.17 12.05 -19.11
C LYS A 17 -28.08 13.46 -19.65
N PHE A 18 -27.29 14.26 -18.94
CA PHE A 18 -26.94 15.61 -19.33
C PHE A 18 -25.71 15.55 -20.23
N ASP A 19 -25.79 16.04 -21.46
CA ASP A 19 -24.62 16.16 -22.31
C ASP A 19 -23.91 17.49 -21.98
N ALA A 20 -22.76 17.42 -21.38
CA ALA A 20 -21.97 18.57 -20.98
C ALA A 20 -21.45 19.39 -22.19
N THR A 21 -21.51 18.84 -23.39
CA THR A 21 -21.08 19.53 -24.62
C THR A 21 -22.09 20.59 -25.05
N ASP A 22 -23.35 20.50 -24.58
CA ASP A 22 -24.42 21.46 -24.90
C ASP A 22 -24.48 22.67 -23.95
N LEU A 23 -23.56 22.73 -22.95
CA LEU A 23 -23.46 23.83 -22.00
C LEU A 23 -22.58 24.96 -22.56
N ASP A 24 -23.21 25.96 -23.15
CA ASP A 24 -22.56 27.25 -23.43
C ASP A 24 -22.77 28.18 -22.23
N GLY A 25 -21.84 28.15 -21.26
CA GLY A 25 -21.85 29.06 -20.15
C GLY A 25 -21.58 28.39 -18.78
N THR A 26 -21.29 29.21 -17.77
CA THR A 26 -21.07 28.80 -16.39
C THR A 26 -22.40 28.57 -15.68
N ILE A 27 -22.63 27.38 -15.12
CA ILE A 27 -23.77 27.16 -14.23
C ILE A 27 -23.43 27.80 -12.88
N PRO A 28 -24.22 28.78 -12.40
CA PRO A 28 -23.99 29.36 -11.08
C PRO A 28 -24.11 28.28 -9.99
N ASN A 29 -23.19 28.27 -9.02
CA ASN A 29 -23.19 27.34 -7.90
C ASN A 29 -24.50 27.31 -7.11
N THR A 30 -25.30 28.37 -7.15
CA THR A 30 -26.63 28.45 -6.52
C THR A 30 -27.66 27.54 -7.18
N ASN A 31 -27.39 27.03 -8.39
CA ASN A 31 -28.31 26.17 -9.15
C ASN A 31 -27.91 24.69 -9.14
N ILE A 32 -26.80 24.37 -8.49
CA ILE A 32 -26.34 23.00 -8.30
C ILE A 32 -26.47 22.71 -6.80
N ASN A 33 -27.31 21.75 -6.44
CA ASN A 33 -27.38 21.25 -5.08
C ASN A 33 -26.82 19.83 -5.01
N ASP A 34 -26.36 19.42 -3.84
CA ASP A 34 -25.70 18.13 -3.62
C ASP A 34 -26.54 16.90 -3.98
N ASN A 35 -27.87 17.07 -4.11
CA ASN A 35 -28.80 16.01 -4.50
C ASN A 35 -29.03 15.91 -6.01
N SER A 36 -28.43 16.80 -6.80
CA SER A 36 -28.65 16.88 -8.26
C SER A 36 -27.68 16.05 -9.07
N ILE A 37 -26.67 15.48 -8.45
CA ILE A 37 -25.62 14.70 -9.14
C ILE A 37 -25.40 13.39 -8.36
N ASP A 38 -25.88 12.30 -8.95
CA ASP A 38 -25.60 10.96 -8.48
C ASP A 38 -24.11 10.66 -8.54
N ASN A 39 -23.53 10.13 -7.47
CA ASN A 39 -22.14 9.74 -7.30
C ASN A 39 -21.11 10.85 -7.03
N VAL A 40 -21.51 12.07 -6.73
CA VAL A 40 -20.61 13.06 -6.15
C VAL A 40 -20.91 13.16 -4.67
N THR A 41 -20.05 12.58 -3.85
CA THR A 41 -20.20 12.51 -2.39
C THR A 41 -19.98 13.85 -1.69
N SER A 42 -19.31 14.79 -2.35
CA SER A 42 -19.21 16.20 -1.93
C SER A 42 -18.71 17.07 -3.08
N PHE A 43 -19.31 18.26 -3.23
CA PHE A 43 -18.65 19.36 -3.94
C PHE A 43 -17.85 20.16 -2.94
N PRO A 44 -16.64 20.58 -3.30
CA PRO A 44 -15.97 21.62 -2.52
C PRO A 44 -16.92 22.82 -2.41
N ALA A 45 -17.14 23.35 -1.21
CA ALA A 45 -17.90 24.57 -1.02
C ALA A 45 -17.36 25.67 -1.97
N ALA A 46 -18.22 26.58 -2.43
CA ALA A 46 -17.79 27.69 -3.29
C ALA A 46 -16.62 28.42 -2.66
N GLY A 47 -15.45 28.33 -3.30
CA GLY A 47 -14.18 28.84 -2.75
C GLY A 47 -13.24 27.78 -2.18
N SER A 48 -13.62 26.49 -2.16
CA SER A 48 -12.77 25.37 -1.69
C SER A 48 -11.99 24.67 -2.80
N GLY A 49 -11.64 25.37 -3.86
CA GLY A 49 -10.56 24.90 -4.75
C GLY A 49 -9.26 24.71 -3.95
N ILE A 50 -8.28 24.05 -4.55
CA ILE A 50 -6.94 23.96 -3.92
C ILE A 50 -6.50 25.36 -3.53
N PRO A 51 -6.23 25.64 -2.23
CA PRO A 51 -5.85 26.96 -1.79
C PRO A 51 -4.61 27.44 -2.53
N SER A 52 -4.67 28.68 -3.06
CA SER A 52 -3.55 29.34 -3.71
C SER A 52 -3.00 30.38 -2.75
N VAL A 53 -1.77 30.19 -2.28
CA VAL A 53 -1.16 31.00 -1.22
C VAL A 53 0.25 31.44 -1.61
N ALA A 54 0.67 32.60 -1.14
CA ALA A 54 2.01 33.14 -1.43
C ALA A 54 3.11 32.46 -0.58
N SER A 55 2.73 31.91 0.58
CA SER A 55 3.63 31.17 1.46
C SER A 55 2.96 29.89 1.92
N ASP A 56 3.73 28.89 2.30
CA ASP A 56 3.16 27.64 2.84
C ASP A 56 2.35 27.95 4.12
N PRO A 57 1.22 27.25 4.35
CA PRO A 57 0.44 27.37 5.58
C PRO A 57 1.35 27.16 6.81
N PRO A 58 1.22 27.97 7.88
CA PRO A 58 2.09 27.84 9.04
C PRO A 58 1.88 26.55 9.86
N SER A 59 0.73 25.89 9.69
CA SER A 59 0.38 24.66 10.40
C SER A 59 -0.54 23.79 9.53
N PRO A 60 -0.03 23.24 8.43
CA PRO A 60 -0.83 22.38 7.59
C PRO A 60 -1.10 21.04 8.29
N SER A 61 -2.24 20.42 8.00
CA SER A 61 -2.58 19.08 8.45
C SER A 61 -2.16 18.04 7.42
N VAL A 62 -1.94 16.81 7.88
CA VAL A 62 -1.66 15.68 6.96
C VAL A 62 -2.85 15.50 6.01
N GLY A 63 -2.57 15.47 4.72
CA GLY A 63 -3.57 15.42 3.65
C GLY A 63 -3.92 16.78 3.04
N ASP A 64 -3.47 17.89 3.64
CA ASP A 64 -3.66 19.20 3.03
C ASP A 64 -2.88 19.32 1.73
N VAL A 65 -3.51 19.96 0.75
CA VAL A 65 -2.96 20.25 -0.58
C VAL A 65 -3.10 21.75 -0.85
N TRP A 66 -2.06 22.41 -1.34
CA TRP A 66 -2.09 23.82 -1.71
C TRP A 66 -1.18 24.12 -2.91
N TYR A 67 -1.46 25.24 -3.59
CA TYR A 67 -0.58 25.78 -4.61
C TYR A 67 0.17 26.99 -4.04
N ASN A 68 1.48 26.92 -4.00
CA ASN A 68 2.32 28.01 -3.55
C ASN A 68 2.70 28.88 -4.75
N THR A 69 2.19 30.12 -4.80
CA THR A 69 2.38 31.04 -5.93
C THR A 69 3.78 31.62 -6.01
N THR A 70 4.54 31.62 -4.91
CA THR A 70 5.93 32.11 -4.91
C THR A 70 6.86 31.07 -5.50
N SER A 71 6.67 29.79 -5.16
CA SER A 71 7.48 28.69 -5.71
C SER A 71 6.91 28.10 -7.00
N ASN A 72 5.71 28.55 -7.43
CA ASN A 72 4.95 28.01 -8.57
C ASN A 72 4.79 26.49 -8.51
N ALA A 73 4.49 25.96 -7.34
CA ALA A 73 4.40 24.51 -7.11
C ALA A 73 3.16 24.10 -6.34
N PHE A 74 2.57 22.98 -6.74
CA PHE A 74 1.64 22.24 -5.91
C PHE A 74 2.40 21.55 -4.79
N LYS A 75 1.89 21.69 -3.58
CA LYS A 75 2.45 21.08 -2.38
C LYS A 75 1.38 20.31 -1.62
N TYR A 76 1.81 19.31 -0.89
CA TYR A 76 0.96 18.56 0.01
C TYR A 76 1.74 18.21 1.28
N LEU A 77 1.05 18.07 2.39
CA LEU A 77 1.62 17.49 3.59
C LEU A 77 1.27 16.02 3.66
N GLY A 78 2.25 15.19 3.33
CA GLY A 78 2.16 13.74 3.51
C GLY A 78 2.41 13.35 4.98
N ALA A 79 1.88 12.20 5.38
CA ALA A 79 2.30 11.60 6.64
C ALA A 79 3.78 11.20 6.56
N THR A 80 4.60 11.75 7.44
CA THR A 80 5.97 11.27 7.63
C THR A 80 5.93 10.21 8.74
N ALA A 81 6.03 8.95 8.38
CA ALA A 81 6.26 7.90 9.35
C ALA A 81 7.75 7.92 9.74
N THR A 82 8.05 8.24 10.97
CA THR A 82 9.38 7.97 11.54
C THR A 82 9.43 6.47 11.84
N GLY A 83 10.31 5.76 11.12
CA GLY A 83 10.56 4.35 11.41
C GLY A 83 11.15 4.18 12.82
N SER A 84 10.67 3.21 13.56
CA SER A 84 11.22 2.81 14.85
C SER A 84 11.40 1.29 14.90
N TRP A 85 12.45 0.85 15.61
CA TRP A 85 12.66 -0.56 15.88
C TRP A 85 12.00 -0.92 17.20
N ALA A 86 11.23 -2.00 17.20
CA ALA A 86 10.68 -2.60 18.42
C ALA A 86 11.21 -4.03 18.56
N THR A 87 11.41 -4.50 19.78
CA THR A 87 11.81 -5.88 20.06
C THR A 87 10.63 -6.80 19.76
N GLY A 88 10.85 -7.80 18.89
CA GLY A 88 9.92 -8.89 18.64
C GLY A 88 10.27 -10.16 19.40
N GLY A 89 9.49 -11.25 19.18
CA GLY A 89 9.82 -12.58 19.70
C GLY A 89 11.12 -13.14 19.12
N ASN A 90 11.87 -13.87 19.93
CA ASN A 90 13.09 -14.55 19.49
C ASN A 90 12.75 -15.84 18.73
N LEU A 91 13.61 -16.24 17.80
CA LEU A 91 13.59 -17.59 17.24
C LEU A 91 13.70 -18.63 18.34
N ASN A 92 12.98 -19.76 18.23
CA ASN A 92 13.10 -20.86 19.18
C ASN A 92 14.50 -21.46 19.23
N THR A 93 15.20 -21.42 18.11
CA THR A 93 16.62 -21.83 18.01
C THR A 93 17.43 -20.72 17.36
N GLY A 94 18.37 -20.15 18.11
CA GLY A 94 19.29 -19.13 17.60
C GLY A 94 20.17 -19.69 16.48
N ARG A 95 20.20 -19.01 15.32
CA ARG A 95 20.95 -19.41 14.13
C ARG A 95 21.27 -18.20 13.25
N PHE A 96 22.19 -18.34 12.38
CA PHE A 96 22.67 -17.31 11.45
C PHE A 96 22.63 -17.81 9.99
N TYR A 97 22.80 -16.91 9.04
CA TYR A 97 22.73 -17.21 7.59
C TYR A 97 21.39 -17.84 7.14
N ILE A 98 20.30 -17.45 7.81
CA ILE A 98 18.93 -17.94 7.54
C ILE A 98 18.34 -17.29 6.28
N ALA A 99 17.44 -17.99 5.62
CA ALA A 99 16.51 -17.40 4.66
C ALA A 99 15.32 -16.75 5.42
N GLY A 100 14.87 -15.59 4.97
CA GLY A 100 13.70 -14.92 5.54
C GLY A 100 12.76 -14.44 4.43
N ALA A 101 11.46 -14.76 4.53
CA ALA A 101 10.45 -14.32 3.59
C ALA A 101 9.15 -13.96 4.31
N GLY A 102 8.41 -12.97 3.79
CA GLY A 102 7.13 -12.54 4.36
C GLY A 102 7.10 -11.10 4.83
N THR A 103 6.11 -10.78 5.64
CA THR A 103 5.88 -9.46 6.22
C THR A 103 6.29 -9.41 7.69
N GLN A 104 6.25 -8.22 8.30
CA GLN A 104 6.54 -8.02 9.73
C GLN A 104 5.68 -8.89 10.66
N THR A 105 4.45 -9.21 10.28
CA THR A 105 3.50 -9.99 11.09
C THR A 105 3.26 -11.40 10.57
N SER A 106 3.91 -11.78 9.47
CA SER A 106 3.73 -13.08 8.83
C SER A 106 5.01 -13.45 8.07
N THR A 107 6.03 -13.92 8.81
CA THR A 107 7.37 -14.20 8.26
C THR A 107 7.74 -15.66 8.47
N LEU A 108 8.44 -16.22 7.49
CA LEU A 108 9.09 -17.53 7.55
C LEU A 108 10.60 -17.34 7.72
N ALA A 109 11.20 -18.11 8.63
CA ALA A 109 12.65 -18.24 8.77
C ALA A 109 13.04 -19.70 8.50
N ALA A 110 13.88 -19.93 7.49
CA ALA A 110 14.22 -21.28 7.03
C ALA A 110 15.72 -21.50 6.95
N GLY A 111 16.17 -22.68 7.37
CA GLY A 111 17.56 -23.11 7.30
C GLY A 111 18.48 -22.29 8.20
N GLY A 112 19.71 -22.13 7.75
CA GLY A 112 20.77 -21.45 8.45
C GLY A 112 21.73 -22.43 9.13
N GLU A 113 22.53 -21.88 10.03
CA GLU A 113 23.54 -22.61 10.78
C GLU A 113 23.43 -22.32 12.26
N THR A 114 23.44 -23.34 13.11
CA THR A 114 23.49 -23.22 14.56
C THR A 114 24.91 -23.36 15.09
N PRO A 115 25.30 -22.64 16.17
CA PRO A 115 26.61 -22.87 16.80
C PRO A 115 26.74 -24.33 17.27
N PRO A 116 27.94 -24.96 17.12
CA PRO A 116 29.20 -24.41 16.62
C PRO A 116 29.46 -24.58 15.13
N GLY A 117 28.46 -24.74 14.27
CA GLY A 117 28.66 -24.87 12.81
C GLY A 117 27.78 -25.97 12.19
N THR A 118 26.59 -26.23 12.75
CA THR A 118 25.67 -27.24 12.21
C THR A 118 24.67 -26.60 11.26
N VAL A 119 24.73 -26.99 9.99
CA VAL A 119 23.74 -26.57 8.96
C VAL A 119 22.42 -27.30 9.22
N VAL A 120 21.32 -26.54 9.24
CA VAL A 120 20.01 -27.08 9.57
C VAL A 120 18.99 -26.82 8.45
N ALA A 121 17.95 -27.66 8.41
CA ALA A 121 16.79 -27.48 7.55
C ALA A 121 15.57 -26.91 8.32
N THR A 122 15.71 -26.67 9.61
CA THR A 122 14.61 -26.24 10.48
C THR A 122 13.98 -24.94 9.97
N THR A 123 12.66 -24.89 10.07
CA THR A 123 11.85 -23.75 9.62
C THR A 123 10.95 -23.29 10.76
N GLU A 124 10.83 -21.99 10.92
CA GLU A 124 9.96 -21.36 11.91
C GLU A 124 9.10 -20.30 11.24
N ALA A 125 7.83 -20.24 11.63
CA ALA A 125 6.85 -19.25 11.18
C ALA A 125 6.56 -18.24 12.29
N TYR A 126 6.56 -16.96 11.95
CA TYR A 126 6.24 -15.84 12.84
C TYR A 126 4.82 -15.34 12.59
N ASN A 127 4.07 -15.12 13.64
CA ASN A 127 2.68 -14.63 13.59
C ASN A 127 2.51 -13.17 14.02
N GLY A 128 3.59 -12.40 14.09
CA GLY A 128 3.59 -11.02 14.60
C GLY A 128 3.94 -10.91 16.09
N SER A 129 3.96 -12.02 16.83
CA SER A 129 4.27 -12.05 18.27
C SER A 129 5.27 -13.12 18.65
N ALA A 130 5.13 -14.32 18.10
CA ALA A 130 5.95 -15.47 18.45
C ALA A 130 6.33 -16.30 17.23
N TRP A 131 7.46 -17.01 17.33
CA TRP A 131 7.92 -18.00 16.36
C TRP A 131 7.43 -19.40 16.76
N THR A 132 6.98 -20.16 15.79
CA THR A 132 6.52 -21.55 15.93
C THR A 132 7.25 -22.42 14.93
N SER A 133 7.80 -23.55 15.38
CA SER A 133 8.41 -24.52 14.48
C SER A 133 7.36 -25.15 13.54
N VAL A 134 7.68 -25.18 12.27
CA VAL A 134 6.86 -25.79 11.21
C VAL A 134 7.67 -26.87 10.49
N THR A 135 7.10 -27.52 9.48
CA THR A 135 7.80 -28.54 8.67
C THR A 135 9.12 -27.99 8.14
N SER A 136 10.20 -28.75 8.36
CA SER A 136 11.54 -28.39 7.90
C SER A 136 11.65 -28.51 6.37
N MET A 137 12.58 -27.78 5.77
CA MET A 137 12.99 -28.01 4.37
C MET A 137 13.48 -29.46 4.18
N ASN A 138 13.44 -29.94 2.94
CA ASN A 138 13.95 -31.27 2.59
C ASN A 138 15.47 -31.36 2.73
N ASN A 139 16.17 -30.25 2.52
CA ASN A 139 17.62 -30.19 2.57
C ASN A 139 18.13 -29.10 3.49
N PRO A 140 19.07 -29.43 4.44
CA PRO A 140 19.75 -28.42 5.21
C PRO A 140 20.52 -27.48 4.33
N ARG A 141 20.42 -26.16 4.57
CA ARG A 141 21.11 -25.15 3.76
C ARG A 141 21.25 -23.81 4.48
N PHE A 142 22.24 -23.04 4.06
CA PHE A 142 22.54 -21.73 4.60
C PHE A 142 23.06 -20.81 3.46
N PHE A 143 23.11 -19.49 3.68
CA PHE A 143 23.40 -18.51 2.66
C PHE A 143 22.51 -18.64 1.42
N THR A 144 21.23 -18.78 1.62
CA THR A 144 20.24 -18.98 0.55
C THR A 144 19.52 -17.69 0.23
N GLY A 145 19.05 -17.56 -1.01
CA GLY A 145 18.04 -16.57 -1.38
C GLY A 145 16.65 -17.01 -0.92
N SER A 146 15.76 -16.04 -0.71
CA SER A 146 14.35 -16.29 -0.40
C SER A 146 13.45 -15.23 -0.98
N ALA A 147 12.20 -15.61 -1.26
CA ALA A 147 11.12 -14.72 -1.69
C ALA A 147 9.81 -15.27 -1.17
N GLY A 148 8.85 -14.39 -0.88
CA GLY A 148 7.52 -14.79 -0.39
C GLY A 148 6.82 -13.63 0.27
N GLU A 149 5.50 -13.69 0.28
CA GLU A 149 4.64 -12.63 0.83
C GLU A 149 4.18 -12.90 2.27
N SER A 150 4.34 -14.15 2.74
CA SER A 150 3.83 -14.56 4.06
C SER A 150 4.56 -15.79 4.60
N ASN A 151 4.26 -16.15 5.86
CA ASN A 151 4.71 -17.38 6.50
C ASN A 151 4.03 -18.65 5.96
N THR A 152 3.13 -18.53 4.98
CA THR A 152 2.44 -19.65 4.30
C THR A 152 2.67 -19.65 2.78
N SER A 153 3.50 -18.74 2.27
CA SER A 153 3.79 -18.68 0.82
C SER A 153 5.21 -18.15 0.63
N ALA A 154 6.17 -19.06 0.46
CA ALA A 154 7.57 -18.69 0.34
C ALA A 154 8.35 -19.63 -0.57
N LEU A 155 9.43 -19.13 -1.15
CA LEU A 155 10.47 -19.87 -1.87
C LEU A 155 11.80 -19.70 -1.16
N VAL A 156 12.57 -20.78 -1.07
CA VAL A 156 13.97 -20.77 -0.65
C VAL A 156 14.79 -21.42 -1.76
N PHE A 157 15.82 -20.72 -2.23
CA PHE A 157 16.60 -21.18 -3.37
C PHE A 157 18.09 -20.95 -3.19
N GLY A 158 18.87 -21.79 -3.85
CA GLY A 158 20.32 -21.80 -3.74
C GLY A 158 20.84 -22.46 -2.48
N ARG A 159 22.15 -22.59 -2.42
CA ARG A 159 22.91 -23.15 -1.30
C ARG A 159 24.37 -22.78 -1.46
N TYR A 160 25.05 -22.49 -0.37
CA TYR A 160 26.47 -22.13 -0.41
C TYR A 160 27.39 -23.35 -0.61
N ASP A 161 27.27 -24.40 0.21
CA ASP A 161 28.17 -25.53 0.21
C ASP A 161 27.45 -26.89 0.31
N PRO A 162 27.61 -27.80 -0.66
CA PRO A 162 28.11 -27.52 -2.00
C PRO A 162 27.15 -26.58 -2.78
N ALA A 163 27.69 -25.73 -3.66
CA ALA A 163 26.88 -24.82 -4.45
C ALA A 163 25.81 -25.58 -5.24
N SER A 164 24.56 -25.15 -5.14
CA SER A 164 23.40 -25.83 -5.74
C SER A 164 22.29 -24.85 -6.08
N GLY A 165 21.63 -25.09 -7.22
CA GLY A 165 20.45 -24.36 -7.68
C GLY A 165 19.11 -24.91 -7.14
N ILE A 166 19.15 -25.74 -6.10
CA ILE A 166 17.92 -26.33 -5.53
C ILE A 166 16.97 -25.23 -5.05
N THR A 167 15.69 -25.34 -5.42
CA THR A 167 14.62 -24.48 -4.94
C THR A 167 13.58 -25.33 -4.22
N GLU A 168 13.11 -24.85 -3.08
CA GLU A 168 11.97 -25.43 -2.36
C GLU A 168 10.89 -24.37 -2.16
N SER A 169 9.64 -24.76 -2.37
CA SER A 169 8.46 -23.93 -2.10
C SER A 169 7.79 -24.35 -0.81
N TRP A 170 7.26 -23.38 -0.10
CA TRP A 170 6.47 -23.55 1.11
C TRP A 170 5.06 -23.01 0.89
N ASP A 171 4.04 -23.82 1.14
CA ASP A 171 2.61 -23.50 0.99
C ASP A 171 1.86 -23.37 2.33
N GLY A 172 2.57 -23.42 3.44
CA GLY A 172 2.02 -23.39 4.79
C GLY A 172 1.81 -24.76 5.42
N THR A 173 1.99 -25.84 4.69
CA THR A 173 1.69 -27.21 5.17
C THR A 173 2.79 -28.23 4.90
N SER A 174 3.54 -28.10 3.84
CA SER A 174 4.54 -29.10 3.40
C SER A 174 5.78 -28.47 2.77
#